data_9f47f1977fcf33721ebe8230b502bd6f
#
_entry.id   9f47f1977fcf33721ebe8230b502bd6f
#
_cell.length_a   1.000
_cell.length_b   1.000
_cell.length_c   1.000
_cell.angle_alpha   90.00
_cell.angle_beta   90.00
_cell.angle_gamma   90.00
#
_symmetry.space_group_name_H-M   'P 1'
#
loop_
_entity.id
_entity.type
_entity.pdbx_description
1 polymer ?
#
loop_
_entity_poly.entity_id
_entity_poly.type
_entity_poly.pdbx_seq_one_letter_code
_entity_poly.pdbx_strand_id
1 'polypeptide(L)'
;ANETAHLTASAWVVSPDRKHVLMAYHNIYNSWAWLGGHADGEWNLQKVAIREVEEESGLSQVTLLQEAPVSLEILTVDGHWKRGTYVASHLHLNVTYLMEADPRKPIHKKPDENSAVAWIPVEEIGEKSTEPWFVEHIYSKLCKKALTLQ
;
A
#
# COMPACT_ATOMS: atom_id res chain seq x y z
N ALA A 1 -22.23 -2.09 -8.45
CA ALA A 1 -21.14 -2.12 -7.47
C ALA A 1 -21.72 -2.18 -6.06
N ASN A 2 -21.07 -2.91 -5.20
CA ASN A 2 -21.50 -3.03 -3.81
C ASN A 2 -20.94 -1.85 -3.01
N GLU A 3 -21.80 -1.03 -2.44
CA GLU A 3 -21.41 0.14 -1.68
C GLU A 3 -20.81 -0.19 -0.30
N THR A 4 -21.05 -1.41 0.21
CA THR A 4 -20.58 -1.82 1.53
C THR A 4 -19.25 -2.56 1.51
N ALA A 5 -18.79 -2.99 0.34
CA ALA A 5 -17.51 -3.68 0.20
C ALA A 5 -16.83 -3.24 -1.09
N HIS A 6 -15.54 -2.93 -1.00
CA HIS A 6 -14.73 -2.52 -2.15
C HIS A 6 -13.56 -3.46 -2.33
N LEU A 7 -13.25 -3.77 -3.58
CA LEU A 7 -12.09 -4.56 -3.93
C LEU A 7 -10.90 -3.63 -4.13
N THR A 8 -9.81 -3.87 -3.40
CA THR A 8 -8.60 -3.06 -3.46
C THR A 8 -7.38 -3.93 -3.70
N ALA A 9 -6.34 -3.32 -4.22
CA ALA A 9 -5.04 -3.97 -4.37
C ALA A 9 -3.97 -3.08 -3.78
N SER A 10 -3.09 -3.67 -2.98
CA SER A 10 -1.98 -2.99 -2.34
C SER A 10 -0.66 -3.55 -2.83
N ALA A 11 0.38 -2.76 -2.70
CA ALA A 11 1.72 -3.16 -3.06
C ALA A 11 2.66 -2.99 -1.86
N TRP A 12 3.36 -4.05 -1.52
CA TRP A 12 4.45 -4.00 -0.56
C TRP A 12 5.74 -3.97 -1.38
N VAL A 13 6.30 -2.77 -1.53
CA VAL A 13 7.44 -2.52 -2.41
C VAL A 13 8.69 -2.41 -1.56
N VAL A 14 9.60 -3.35 -1.74
CA VAL A 14 10.84 -3.42 -0.94
C VAL A 14 12.05 -3.09 -1.77
N SER A 15 13.11 -2.61 -1.10
CA SER A 15 14.43 -2.45 -1.69
C SER A 15 15.07 -3.83 -1.92
N PRO A 16 16.06 -3.93 -2.83
CA PRO A 16 16.73 -5.21 -3.08
C PRO A 16 17.33 -5.86 -1.83
N ASP A 17 17.81 -5.06 -0.88
CA ASP A 17 18.38 -5.58 0.37
C ASP A 17 17.32 -5.88 1.44
N ARG A 18 16.04 -5.63 1.16
CA ARG A 18 14.90 -5.85 2.05
C ARG A 18 14.90 -4.98 3.31
N LYS A 19 15.71 -3.92 3.33
CA LYS A 19 15.85 -3.05 4.51
C LYS A 19 14.90 -1.86 4.50
N HIS A 20 14.32 -1.55 3.35
CA HIS A 20 13.42 -0.40 3.20
C HIS A 20 12.15 -0.80 2.48
N VAL A 21 11.06 -0.13 2.82
CA VAL A 21 9.74 -0.29 2.17
C VAL A 21 9.26 1.07 1.68
N LEU A 22 8.72 1.10 0.48
CA LEU A 22 8.14 2.32 -0.08
C LEU A 22 6.77 2.56 0.51
N MET A 23 6.60 3.71 1.17
CA MET A 23 5.35 4.06 1.83
C MET A 23 4.93 5.49 1.48
N ALA A 24 3.64 5.76 1.64
CA ALA A 24 3.07 7.08 1.43
C ALA A 24 2.44 7.59 2.73
N TYR A 25 2.54 8.90 2.97
CA TYR A 25 1.87 9.53 4.10
C TYR A 25 0.46 9.96 3.68
N HIS A 26 -0.54 9.32 4.24
CA HIS A 26 -1.94 9.60 3.94
C HIS A 26 -2.50 10.70 4.85
N ASN A 27 -3.05 11.73 4.22
CA ASN A 27 -3.60 12.88 4.94
C ASN A 27 -4.82 12.52 5.79
N ILE A 28 -5.64 11.60 5.31
CA ILE A 28 -6.87 11.18 6.00
C ILE A 28 -6.54 10.45 7.31
N TYR A 29 -5.55 9.57 7.29
CA TYR A 29 -5.21 8.72 8.44
C TYR A 29 -4.05 9.27 9.26
N ASN A 30 -3.39 10.34 8.81
CA ASN A 30 -2.19 10.89 9.44
C ASN A 30 -1.16 9.80 9.72
N SER A 31 -0.90 8.96 8.72
CA SER A 31 -0.06 7.77 8.90
C SER A 31 0.69 7.42 7.64
N TRP A 32 1.89 6.88 7.80
CA TRP A 32 2.60 6.23 6.71
C TRP A 32 1.99 4.85 6.49
N ALA A 33 1.70 4.52 5.24
CA ALA A 33 1.04 3.29 4.87
C ALA A 33 1.57 2.76 3.54
N TRP A 34 1.28 1.48 3.27
CA TRP A 34 1.57 0.88 1.98
C TRP A 34 0.89 1.62 0.84
N LEU A 35 1.30 1.33 -0.39
CA LEU A 35 0.67 1.89 -1.59
C LEU A 35 -0.47 0.98 -2.03
N GLY A 36 -1.50 1.57 -2.62
CA GLY A 36 -2.62 0.78 -3.13
C GLY A 36 -3.84 1.63 -3.41
N GLY A 37 -4.86 1.01 -3.97
CA GLY A 37 -6.09 1.69 -4.30
C GLY A 37 -7.21 0.75 -4.74
N HIS A 38 -8.32 1.36 -5.14
CA HIS A 38 -9.52 0.65 -5.57
C HIS A 38 -9.35 0.06 -6.97
N ALA A 39 -9.92 -1.11 -7.17
CA ALA A 39 -9.91 -1.78 -8.47
C ALA A 39 -10.75 -1.04 -9.52
N ASP A 40 -11.85 -0.42 -9.10
CA ASP A 40 -12.74 0.37 -9.95
C ASP A 40 -13.15 -0.36 -11.24
N GLY A 41 -13.54 -1.63 -11.09
CA GLY A 41 -13.98 -2.45 -12.20
C GLY A 41 -12.88 -3.21 -12.94
N GLU A 42 -11.62 -3.00 -12.61
CA GLU A 42 -10.51 -3.77 -13.18
C GLU A 42 -10.39 -5.12 -12.48
N TRP A 43 -10.44 -6.20 -13.28
CA TRP A 43 -10.38 -7.57 -12.75
C TRP A 43 -8.96 -8.05 -12.46
N ASN A 44 -7.96 -7.48 -13.13
CA ASN A 44 -6.56 -7.86 -12.92
C ASN A 44 -5.99 -7.04 -11.74
N LEU A 45 -6.05 -7.61 -10.54
CA LEU A 45 -5.63 -6.90 -9.33
C LEU A 45 -4.12 -6.65 -9.27
N GLN A 46 -3.32 -7.50 -9.92
CA GLN A 46 -1.90 -7.26 -10.05
C GLN A 46 -1.65 -5.97 -10.83
N LYS A 47 -2.39 -5.78 -11.91
CA LYS A 47 -2.31 -4.56 -12.71
C LYS A 47 -2.73 -3.34 -11.91
N VAL A 48 -3.77 -3.47 -11.07
CA VAL A 48 -4.21 -2.39 -10.17
C VAL A 48 -3.07 -2.00 -9.22
N ALA A 49 -2.43 -2.98 -8.58
CA ALA A 49 -1.34 -2.72 -7.65
C ALA A 49 -0.17 -2.01 -8.32
N ILE A 50 0.22 -2.46 -9.51
CA ILE A 50 1.33 -1.84 -10.27
C ILE A 50 0.97 -0.40 -10.65
N ARG A 51 -0.25 -0.19 -11.14
CA ARG A 51 -0.73 1.14 -11.50
C ARG A 51 -0.69 2.09 -10.31
N GLU A 52 -1.12 1.62 -9.14
CA GLU A 52 -1.13 2.45 -7.95
C GLU A 52 0.28 2.82 -7.48
N VAL A 53 1.25 1.93 -7.60
CA VAL A 53 2.65 2.26 -7.32
C VAL A 53 3.13 3.38 -8.23
N GLU A 54 2.87 3.26 -9.53
CA GLU A 54 3.26 4.29 -10.50
C GLU A 54 2.61 5.63 -10.21
N GLU A 55 1.31 5.62 -9.94
CA GLU A 55 0.55 6.86 -9.69
C GLU A 55 0.93 7.51 -8.36
N GLU A 56 1.07 6.74 -7.29
CA GLU A 56 1.33 7.28 -5.97
C GLU A 56 2.78 7.65 -5.72
N SER A 57 3.73 7.03 -6.41
CA SER A 57 5.16 7.25 -6.18
C SER A 57 5.94 7.76 -7.38
N GLY A 58 5.36 7.69 -8.57
CA GLY A 58 6.06 8.07 -9.79
C GLY A 58 7.07 7.04 -10.31
N LEU A 59 7.21 5.90 -9.64
CA LEU A 59 8.08 4.84 -10.13
C LEU A 59 7.50 4.21 -11.39
N SER A 60 8.32 4.07 -12.44
CA SER A 60 7.91 3.46 -13.69
C SER A 60 8.37 2.01 -13.83
N GLN A 61 9.26 1.56 -12.94
CA GLN A 61 9.83 0.22 -13.01
C GLN A 61 9.79 -0.45 -11.66
N VAL A 62 8.87 -1.39 -11.51
CA VAL A 62 8.79 -2.26 -10.34
C VAL A 62 8.79 -3.71 -10.80
N THR A 63 9.38 -4.58 -10.01
CA THR A 63 9.46 -6.00 -10.32
C THR A 63 8.61 -6.78 -9.34
N LEU A 64 7.70 -7.60 -9.85
CA LEU A 64 6.95 -8.53 -9.00
C LEU A 64 7.90 -9.61 -8.51
N LEU A 65 7.90 -9.85 -7.21
CA LEU A 65 8.72 -10.92 -6.62
C LEU A 65 8.04 -12.28 -6.72
N GLN A 66 6.72 -12.29 -6.89
CA GLN A 66 5.94 -13.48 -7.25
C GLN A 66 4.66 -13.04 -7.95
N GLU A 67 4.11 -13.89 -8.80
CA GLU A 67 2.88 -13.57 -9.54
C GLU A 67 1.65 -13.56 -8.66
N ALA A 68 1.57 -14.51 -7.73
CA ALA A 68 0.44 -14.59 -6.81
C ALA A 68 0.56 -13.51 -5.73
N PRO A 69 -0.59 -13.03 -5.19
CA PRO A 69 -0.52 -12.13 -4.04
C PRO A 69 0.09 -12.85 -2.83
N VAL A 70 0.73 -12.08 -1.96
CA VAL A 70 1.33 -12.61 -0.73
C VAL A 70 0.37 -12.52 0.45
N SER A 71 -0.71 -11.76 0.31
CA SER A 71 -1.64 -11.55 1.42
C SER A 71 -3.02 -11.20 0.90
N LEU A 72 -4.03 -11.65 1.63
CA LEU A 72 -5.43 -11.31 1.42
C LEU A 72 -6.00 -10.87 2.76
N GLU A 73 -6.55 -9.67 2.80
CA GLU A 73 -7.08 -9.11 4.04
C GLU A 73 -8.49 -8.57 3.82
N ILE A 74 -9.32 -8.70 4.86
CA ILE A 74 -10.62 -8.04 4.92
C ILE A 74 -10.44 -6.91 5.91
N LEU A 75 -10.53 -5.67 5.43
CA LEU A 75 -10.25 -4.49 6.22
C LEU A 75 -11.50 -3.63 6.38
N THR A 76 -11.75 -3.16 7.60
CA THR A 76 -12.82 -2.21 7.87
C THR A 76 -12.25 -0.81 7.76
N VAL A 77 -12.88 0.03 6.94
CA VAL A 77 -12.54 1.44 6.81
C VAL A 77 -13.60 2.23 7.56
N ASP A 78 -13.19 2.95 8.61
CA ASP A 78 -14.10 3.76 9.40
C ASP A 78 -14.66 4.93 8.58
N GLY A 79 -15.85 5.39 8.94
CA GLY A 79 -16.46 6.54 8.30
C GLY A 79 -15.57 7.79 8.42
N HIS A 80 -15.51 8.56 7.36
CA HIS A 80 -14.68 9.77 7.32
C HIS A 80 -15.20 10.78 6.32
N TRP A 81 -14.72 12.02 6.43
CA TRP A 81 -15.02 13.07 5.47
C TRP A 81 -13.94 13.10 4.39
N LYS A 82 -14.38 13.15 3.13
CA LYS A 82 -13.48 13.27 1.98
C LYS A 82 -14.03 14.30 1.02
N ARG A 83 -13.28 15.37 0.79
CA ARG A 83 -13.66 16.44 -0.14
C ARG A 83 -15.05 17.03 0.15
N GLY A 84 -15.36 17.20 1.44
CA GLY A 84 -16.65 17.75 1.86
C GLY A 84 -17.80 16.75 1.86
N THR A 85 -17.56 15.49 1.50
CA THR A 85 -18.56 14.43 1.50
C THR A 85 -18.23 13.39 2.56
N TYR A 86 -19.23 13.00 3.35
CA TYR A 86 -19.04 11.93 4.34
C TYR A 86 -19.06 10.57 3.65
N VAL A 87 -18.03 9.77 3.90
CA VAL A 87 -17.93 8.39 3.43
C VAL A 87 -18.22 7.47 4.61
N ALA A 88 -19.27 6.66 4.50
CA ALA A 88 -19.66 5.73 5.56
C ALA A 88 -18.62 4.61 5.75
N SER A 89 -18.63 3.99 6.92
CA SER A 89 -17.80 2.81 7.18
C SER A 89 -18.10 1.72 6.15
N HIS A 90 -17.04 1.07 5.64
CA HIS A 90 -17.18 0.02 4.63
C HIS A 90 -16.03 -0.97 4.73
N LEU A 91 -16.15 -2.09 4.04
CA LEU A 91 -15.13 -3.13 4.00
C LEU A 91 -14.27 -2.99 2.75
N HIS A 92 -12.97 -3.20 2.91
CA HIS A 92 -12.06 -3.41 1.79
C HIS A 92 -11.68 -4.88 1.75
N LEU A 93 -11.92 -5.52 0.61
CA LEU A 93 -11.34 -6.82 0.31
C LEU A 93 -10.03 -6.52 -0.39
N ASN A 94 -8.93 -6.67 0.32
CA ASN A 94 -7.63 -6.24 -0.15
C ASN A 94 -6.71 -7.41 -0.49
N VAL A 95 -6.07 -7.31 -1.65
CA VAL A 95 -5.06 -8.26 -2.11
C VAL A 95 -3.74 -7.53 -2.19
N THR A 96 -2.68 -8.06 -1.57
CA THR A 96 -1.37 -7.42 -1.54
C THR A 96 -0.37 -8.19 -2.39
N TYR A 97 0.33 -7.46 -3.26
CA TYR A 97 1.41 -7.99 -4.10
C TYR A 97 2.77 -7.54 -3.57
N LEU A 98 3.74 -8.45 -3.63
CA LEU A 98 5.11 -8.17 -3.19
C LEU A 98 5.94 -7.76 -4.41
N MET A 99 6.56 -6.59 -4.32
CA MET A 99 7.32 -5.98 -5.40
C MET A 99 8.67 -5.51 -4.92
N GLU A 100 9.58 -5.31 -5.87
CA GLU A 100 10.90 -4.76 -5.62
C GLU A 100 11.14 -3.56 -6.52
N ALA A 101 11.78 -2.54 -6.00
CA ALA A 101 12.19 -1.38 -6.79
C ALA A 101 13.52 -0.84 -6.28
N ASP A 102 14.21 -0.10 -7.14
CA ASP A 102 15.50 0.51 -6.83
C ASP A 102 15.29 1.83 -6.06
N PRO A 103 15.76 1.93 -4.80
CA PRO A 103 15.59 3.15 -4.01
C PRO A 103 16.35 4.37 -4.57
N ARG A 104 17.26 4.15 -5.53
CA ARG A 104 18.00 5.26 -6.17
C ARG A 104 17.17 5.95 -7.24
N LYS A 105 16.09 5.34 -7.72
CA LYS A 105 15.22 5.95 -8.71
C LYS A 105 14.38 7.06 -8.08
N PRO A 106 14.11 8.16 -8.81
CA PRO A 106 13.33 9.27 -8.25
C PRO A 106 11.90 8.86 -7.95
N ILE A 107 11.38 9.41 -6.86
CA ILE A 107 9.98 9.23 -6.46
C ILE A 107 9.37 10.61 -6.20
N HIS A 108 8.05 10.70 -6.33
CA HIS A 108 7.31 11.92 -6.02
C HIS A 108 5.92 11.59 -5.53
N LYS A 109 5.36 12.48 -4.70
CA LYS A 109 4.02 12.30 -4.13
C LYS A 109 2.93 12.53 -5.18
N LYS A 110 1.73 11.98 -4.89
CA LYS A 110 0.51 12.27 -5.63
C LYS A 110 -0.25 13.36 -4.85
N PRO A 111 -0.34 14.60 -5.35
CA PRO A 111 -0.82 15.74 -4.55
C PRO A 111 -2.20 15.58 -3.92
N ASP A 112 -3.12 14.90 -4.60
CA ASP A 112 -4.51 14.77 -4.13
C ASP A 112 -4.72 13.70 -3.07
N GLU A 113 -3.78 12.77 -2.90
CA GLU A 113 -3.98 11.61 -2.04
C GLU A 113 -2.99 11.51 -0.88
N ASN A 114 -1.76 11.95 -1.10
CA ASN A 114 -0.75 11.89 -0.08
C ASN A 114 0.09 13.17 -0.06
N SER A 115 0.72 13.43 1.06
CA SER A 115 1.59 14.59 1.23
C SER A 115 3.06 14.23 1.11
N ALA A 116 3.41 12.95 1.14
CA ALA A 116 4.78 12.50 1.02
C ALA A 116 4.86 11.04 0.58
N VAL A 117 5.95 10.68 -0.06
CA VAL A 117 6.33 9.30 -0.39
C VAL A 117 7.78 9.12 0.02
N ALA A 118 8.12 8.02 0.64
CA ALA A 118 9.50 7.79 1.07
C ALA A 118 9.79 6.30 1.23
N TRP A 119 11.07 5.97 1.17
CA TRP A 119 11.59 4.67 1.55
C TRP A 119 11.81 4.66 3.06
N ILE A 120 11.02 3.86 3.76
CA ILE A 120 11.04 3.80 5.22
C ILE A 120 11.85 2.58 5.66
N PRO A 121 12.84 2.74 6.54
CA PRO A 121 13.54 1.58 7.11
C PRO A 121 12.55 0.65 7.81
N VAL A 122 12.69 -0.65 7.59
CA VAL A 122 11.72 -1.62 8.14
C VAL A 122 11.62 -1.55 9.66
N GLU A 123 12.72 -1.22 10.35
CA GLU A 123 12.71 -1.08 11.81
C GLU A 123 11.99 0.18 12.29
N GLU A 124 11.71 1.13 11.40
CA GLU A 124 11.01 2.36 11.76
C GLU A 124 9.53 2.37 11.42
N ILE A 125 9.02 1.31 10.80
CA ILE A 125 7.61 1.25 10.38
C ILE A 125 6.68 1.42 11.59
N GLY A 126 7.01 0.82 12.72
CA GLY A 126 6.22 0.94 13.95
C GLY A 126 6.11 2.36 14.47
N GLU A 127 7.13 3.19 14.24
CA GLU A 127 7.13 4.59 14.65
C GLU A 127 6.40 5.49 13.64
N LYS A 128 6.49 5.14 12.35
CA LYS A 128 5.95 5.95 11.26
C LYS A 128 4.46 5.72 11.05
N SER A 129 3.95 4.53 11.34
CA SER A 129 2.52 4.24 11.20
C SER A 129 1.79 4.55 12.49
N THR A 130 0.65 5.22 12.39
CA THR A 130 -0.24 5.48 13.52
C THR A 130 -1.31 4.41 13.65
N GLU A 131 -1.18 3.32 12.90
CA GLU A 131 -2.13 2.22 12.86
C GLU A 131 -1.49 0.95 13.44
N PRO A 132 -1.45 0.78 14.79
CA PRO A 132 -0.75 -0.34 15.43
C PRO A 132 -1.21 -1.72 14.98
N TRP A 133 -2.50 -1.86 14.71
CA TRP A 133 -3.06 -3.13 14.23
C TRP A 133 -2.44 -3.53 12.89
N PHE A 134 -2.32 -2.56 11.96
CA PHE A 134 -1.65 -2.80 10.67
C PHE A 134 -0.19 -3.19 10.85
N VAL A 135 0.52 -2.49 11.73
CA VAL A 135 1.93 -2.80 11.99
C VAL A 135 2.08 -4.22 12.51
N GLU A 136 1.29 -4.57 13.52
CA GLU A 136 1.41 -5.88 14.19
C GLU A 136 0.93 -7.03 13.31
N HIS A 137 -0.23 -6.89 12.65
CA HIS A 137 -0.87 -8.03 11.96
C HIS A 137 -0.58 -8.10 10.46
N ILE A 138 -0.23 -6.99 9.82
CA ILE A 138 -0.03 -6.96 8.38
C ILE A 138 1.42 -6.65 8.03
N TYR A 139 1.93 -5.48 8.42
CA TYR A 139 3.26 -5.05 7.99
C TYR A 139 4.37 -5.96 8.50
N SER A 140 4.29 -6.43 9.73
CA SER A 140 5.27 -7.39 10.28
C SER A 140 5.28 -8.69 9.49
N LYS A 141 4.11 -9.18 9.12
CA LYS A 141 3.96 -10.38 8.28
C LYS A 141 4.60 -10.18 6.92
N LEU A 142 4.35 -9.03 6.28
CA LEU A 142 4.88 -8.73 4.95
C LEU A 142 6.40 -8.59 4.97
N CYS A 143 6.97 -7.98 6.00
CA CYS A 143 8.42 -7.89 6.16
C CYS A 143 9.05 -9.29 6.21
N LYS A 144 8.45 -10.20 6.97
CA LYS A 144 8.96 -11.58 7.07
C LYS A 144 8.88 -12.32 5.74
N LYS A 145 7.77 -12.15 5.03
CA LYS A 145 7.59 -12.78 3.70
C LYS A 145 8.60 -12.26 2.70
N ALA A 146 8.89 -10.97 2.72
CA ALA A 146 9.88 -10.37 1.82
C ALA A 146 11.27 -10.96 2.01
N LEU A 147 11.64 -11.29 3.25
CA LEU A 147 12.94 -11.87 3.55
C LEU A 147 13.11 -13.28 2.98
N THR A 148 12.02 -14.00 2.74
CA THR A 148 12.07 -15.36 2.19
C THR A 148 12.17 -15.39 0.67
N LEU A 149 11.91 -14.26 -0.01
CA LEU A 149 11.93 -14.16 -1.47
C LEU A 149 13.12 -13.30 -1.90
N GLN A 150 14.27 -13.94 -2.00
CA GLN A 150 15.51 -13.27 -2.40
C GLN A 150 15.97 -13.67 -3.79
#